data_b22f43336df7900cc238296407bbc5e2
#
_entry.id   b22f43336df7900cc238296407bbc5e2
#
_cell.length_a   1.000
_cell.length_b   1.000
_cell.length_c   1.000
_cell.angle_alpha   90.00
_cell.angle_beta   90.00
_cell.angle_gamma   90.00
#
_symmetry.space_group_name_H-M   'P 1'
#
loop_
_entity.id
_entity.type
_entity.pdbx_description
1 polymer ?
#
loop_
_entity_poly.entity_id
_entity_poly.type
_entity_poly.pdbx_seq_one_letter_code
_entity_poly.pdbx_strand_id
1 'polypeptide(L)'
;MQKIINLIILATFITVSYITNSTLIEIMASLFGLICVYLAAKENIWTYPTGIINIILFLLIFYDAKLYADMMLQGMFFILSLYGWVYWLRNRGEKNVRPTTKLKLSGWIFVIIMTPILSFAWGYFLNEFTDASVPYLDSFIATTSIVAQVLLSSKKFENWYLWILVDILSVGLYAYKGLYTISFTYFVFLIICILGVIKWRKEYDKGVYSG
;
A
#
# COMPACT_ATOMS: atom_id res chain seq x y z
N MET A 1 -15.58 -11.63 -18.11
CA MET A 1 -15.11 -10.25 -17.92
C MET A 1 -13.91 -10.19 -16.97
N GLN A 2 -13.99 -10.67 -15.71
CA GLN A 2 -12.86 -10.64 -14.75
C GLN A 2 -11.58 -11.35 -15.24
N LYS A 3 -11.71 -12.52 -15.88
CA LYS A 3 -10.55 -13.26 -16.44
C LYS A 3 -9.84 -12.47 -17.55
N ILE A 4 -10.57 -11.74 -18.37
CA ILE A 4 -10.02 -10.91 -19.46
C ILE A 4 -9.27 -9.71 -18.87
N ILE A 5 -9.84 -9.05 -17.87
CA ILE A 5 -9.19 -7.94 -17.17
C ILE A 5 -7.88 -8.40 -16.52
N ASN A 6 -7.90 -9.53 -15.81
CA ASN A 6 -6.70 -10.10 -15.21
C ASN A 6 -5.62 -10.45 -16.26
N LEU A 7 -6.03 -10.97 -17.42
CA LEU A 7 -5.12 -11.29 -18.52
C LEU A 7 -4.49 -10.01 -19.12
N ILE A 8 -5.28 -8.96 -19.30
CA ILE A 8 -4.79 -7.66 -19.78
C ILE A 8 -3.78 -7.06 -18.80
N ILE A 9 -4.09 -7.05 -17.50
CA ILE A 9 -3.18 -6.55 -16.45
C ILE A 9 -1.86 -7.34 -16.49
N LEU A 10 -1.92 -8.67 -16.56
CA LEU A 10 -0.73 -9.51 -16.60
C LEU A 10 0.08 -9.28 -17.88
N ALA A 11 -0.58 -9.21 -19.05
CA ALA A 11 0.09 -8.96 -20.32
C ALA A 11 0.77 -7.59 -20.33
N THR A 12 0.08 -6.54 -19.85
CA THR A 12 0.66 -5.19 -19.75
C THR A 12 1.84 -5.18 -18.78
N PHE A 13 1.73 -5.84 -17.63
CA PHE A 13 2.84 -5.96 -16.67
C PHE A 13 4.07 -6.62 -17.30
N ILE A 14 3.88 -7.73 -18.02
CA ILE A 14 4.98 -8.43 -18.72
C ILE A 14 5.61 -7.53 -19.78
N THR A 15 4.77 -6.86 -20.60
CA THR A 15 5.25 -5.96 -21.66
C THR A 15 6.08 -4.81 -21.09
N VAL A 16 5.59 -4.20 -20.01
CA VAL A 16 6.26 -3.09 -19.35
C VAL A 16 7.58 -3.57 -18.74
N SER A 17 7.61 -4.69 -18.03
CA SER A 17 8.82 -5.27 -17.45
C SER A 17 9.87 -5.60 -18.52
N TYR A 18 9.44 -6.04 -19.70
CA TYR A 18 10.32 -6.30 -20.83
C TYR A 18 10.93 -5.02 -21.42
N ILE A 19 10.10 -3.99 -21.64
CA ILE A 19 10.55 -2.70 -22.20
C ILE A 19 11.52 -1.98 -21.26
N THR A 20 11.35 -2.12 -19.94
CA THR A 20 12.19 -1.46 -18.93
C THR A 20 13.44 -2.25 -18.54
N ASN A 21 13.67 -3.41 -19.14
CA ASN A 21 14.77 -4.32 -18.77
C ASN A 21 14.80 -4.62 -17.27
N SER A 22 13.60 -4.77 -16.64
CA SER A 22 13.49 -5.04 -15.21
C SER A 22 14.19 -6.35 -14.84
N THR A 23 14.90 -6.35 -13.73
CA THR A 23 15.55 -7.55 -13.18
C THR A 23 14.49 -8.54 -12.67
N LEU A 24 14.87 -9.81 -12.58
CA LEU A 24 13.96 -10.84 -12.05
C LEU A 24 13.45 -10.52 -10.65
N ILE A 25 14.31 -9.94 -9.80
CA ILE A 25 13.94 -9.54 -8.44
C ILE A 25 12.90 -8.42 -8.42
N GLU A 26 13.00 -7.43 -9.31
CA GLU A 26 12.01 -6.34 -9.47
C GLU A 26 10.67 -6.87 -9.97
N ILE A 27 10.69 -7.80 -10.92
CA ILE A 27 9.48 -8.46 -11.42
C ILE A 27 8.80 -9.23 -10.30
N MET A 28 9.55 -10.03 -9.53
CA MET A 28 8.99 -10.77 -8.40
C MET A 28 8.47 -9.85 -7.30
N ALA A 29 9.20 -8.79 -6.95
CA ALA A 29 8.74 -7.81 -5.98
C ALA A 29 7.40 -7.20 -6.39
N SER A 30 7.28 -6.76 -7.64
CA SER A 30 6.04 -6.18 -8.17
C SER A 30 4.88 -7.18 -8.18
N LEU A 31 5.12 -8.43 -8.58
CA LEU A 31 4.11 -9.49 -8.57
C LEU A 31 3.60 -9.78 -7.17
N PHE A 32 4.50 -9.95 -6.20
CA PHE A 32 4.12 -10.17 -4.80
C PHE A 32 3.38 -8.97 -4.22
N GLY A 33 3.73 -7.74 -4.61
CA GLY A 33 3.00 -6.52 -4.25
C GLY A 33 1.57 -6.53 -4.79
N LEU A 34 1.38 -6.82 -6.08
CA LEU A 34 0.06 -6.93 -6.69
C LEU A 34 -0.81 -8.01 -6.03
N ILE A 35 -0.23 -9.19 -5.77
CA ILE A 35 -0.92 -10.28 -5.08
C ILE A 35 -1.29 -9.86 -3.66
N CYS A 36 -0.39 -9.21 -2.93
CA CYS A 36 -0.62 -8.72 -1.58
C CYS A 36 -1.82 -7.77 -1.52
N VAL A 37 -1.83 -6.71 -2.34
CA VAL A 37 -2.91 -5.71 -2.35
C VAL A 37 -4.24 -6.35 -2.79
N TYR A 38 -4.22 -7.25 -3.77
CA TYR A 38 -5.42 -7.99 -4.19
C TYR A 38 -5.97 -8.88 -3.07
N LEU A 39 -5.11 -9.58 -2.33
CA LEU A 39 -5.51 -10.41 -1.19
C LEU A 39 -6.03 -9.56 -0.03
N ALA A 40 -5.43 -8.39 0.22
CA ALA A 40 -5.94 -7.42 1.19
C ALA A 40 -7.36 -6.96 0.82
N ALA A 41 -7.61 -6.61 -0.44
CA ALA A 41 -8.93 -6.25 -0.93
C ALA A 41 -9.96 -7.39 -0.80
N LYS A 42 -9.51 -8.65 -0.81
CA LYS A 42 -10.33 -9.85 -0.57
C LYS A 42 -10.49 -10.20 0.91
N GLU A 43 -9.92 -9.44 1.83
CA GLU A 43 -9.86 -9.76 3.27
C GLU A 43 -9.21 -11.12 3.54
N ASN A 44 -8.25 -11.50 2.73
CA ASN A 44 -7.57 -12.78 2.85
C ASN A 44 -6.28 -12.64 3.66
N ILE A 45 -6.11 -13.51 4.65
CA ILE A 45 -4.94 -13.48 5.57
C ILE A 45 -3.60 -13.65 4.84
N TRP A 46 -3.58 -14.29 3.68
CA TRP A 46 -2.39 -14.47 2.85
C TRP A 46 -1.79 -13.16 2.31
N THR A 47 -2.51 -12.03 2.50
CA THR A 47 -1.94 -10.70 2.24
C THR A 47 -0.65 -10.46 3.02
N TYR A 48 -0.55 -10.94 4.27
CA TYR A 48 0.63 -10.72 5.10
C TYR A 48 1.84 -11.55 4.66
N PRO A 49 1.76 -12.88 4.44
CA PRO A 49 2.88 -13.65 3.88
C PRO A 49 3.37 -13.10 2.55
N THR A 50 2.46 -12.78 1.62
CA THR A 50 2.84 -12.23 0.31
C THR A 50 3.43 -10.82 0.42
N GLY A 51 2.89 -9.98 1.32
CA GLY A 51 3.42 -8.66 1.62
C GLY A 51 4.81 -8.71 2.25
N ILE A 52 5.07 -9.64 3.15
CA ILE A 52 6.39 -9.82 3.76
C ILE A 52 7.43 -10.23 2.72
N ILE A 53 7.08 -11.14 1.79
CA ILE A 53 7.96 -11.49 0.68
C ILE A 53 8.26 -10.26 -0.18
N ASN A 54 7.23 -9.48 -0.53
CA ASN A 54 7.38 -8.23 -1.27
C ASN A 54 8.34 -7.25 -0.56
N ILE A 55 8.15 -7.03 0.75
CA ILE A 55 8.99 -6.14 1.57
C ILE A 55 10.45 -6.62 1.57
N ILE A 56 10.70 -7.92 1.73
CA ILE A 56 12.06 -8.49 1.72
C ILE A 56 12.73 -8.26 0.36
N LEU A 57 12.00 -8.48 -0.73
CA LEU A 57 12.52 -8.24 -2.07
C LEU A 57 12.88 -6.78 -2.31
N PHE A 58 12.02 -5.84 -1.86
CA PHE A 58 12.33 -4.40 -1.92
C PHE A 58 13.48 -4.00 -1.01
N LEU A 59 13.64 -4.61 0.16
CA LEU A 59 14.79 -4.37 1.03
C LEU A 59 16.11 -4.73 0.33
N LEU A 60 16.15 -5.84 -0.42
CA LEU A 60 17.31 -6.25 -1.20
C LEU A 60 17.60 -5.23 -2.33
N ILE A 61 16.56 -4.84 -3.09
CA ILE A 61 16.68 -3.85 -4.17
C ILE A 61 17.20 -2.51 -3.62
N PHE A 62 16.65 -2.01 -2.52
CA PHE A 62 17.05 -0.75 -1.93
C PHE A 62 18.42 -0.80 -1.26
N TYR A 63 18.82 -1.94 -0.73
CA TYR A 63 20.18 -2.15 -0.23
C TYR A 63 21.22 -2.02 -1.34
N ASP A 64 21.01 -2.71 -2.47
CA ASP A 64 21.91 -2.64 -3.62
C ASP A 64 21.97 -1.24 -4.23
N ALA A 65 20.82 -0.52 -4.24
CA ALA A 65 20.71 0.85 -4.71
C ALA A 65 21.18 1.90 -3.67
N LYS A 66 21.56 1.50 -2.45
CA LYS A 66 21.95 2.38 -1.32
C LYS A 66 20.84 3.38 -0.91
N LEU A 67 19.57 3.00 -1.10
CA LEU A 67 18.39 3.80 -0.77
C LEU A 67 17.95 3.51 0.69
N TYR A 68 18.73 3.99 1.65
CA TYR A 68 18.55 3.66 3.07
C TYR A 68 17.24 4.20 3.64
N ALA A 69 16.74 5.35 3.16
CA ALA A 69 15.46 5.91 3.60
C ALA A 69 14.28 5.00 3.20
N ASP A 70 14.30 4.48 1.97
CA ASP A 70 13.30 3.52 1.48
C ASP A 70 13.40 2.18 2.24
N MET A 71 14.60 1.75 2.59
CA MET A 71 14.79 0.57 3.45
C MET A 71 14.14 0.77 4.83
N MET A 72 14.29 1.95 5.44
CA MET A 72 13.64 2.26 6.72
C MET A 72 12.12 2.21 6.60
N LEU A 73 11.55 2.74 5.52
CA LEU A 73 10.11 2.68 5.24
C LEU A 73 9.64 1.22 5.11
N GLN A 74 10.38 0.38 4.40
CA GLN A 74 10.09 -1.07 4.30
C GLN A 74 10.19 -1.77 5.65
N GLY A 75 11.15 -1.39 6.50
CA GLY A 75 11.24 -1.88 7.88
C GLY A 75 10.00 -1.55 8.71
N MET A 76 9.45 -0.34 8.56
CA MET A 76 8.19 0.03 9.20
C MET A 76 7.01 -0.80 8.66
N PHE A 77 6.93 -1.00 7.35
CA PHE A 77 5.91 -1.87 6.76
C PHE A 77 6.04 -3.32 7.21
N PHE A 78 7.25 -3.82 7.41
CA PHE A 78 7.48 -5.16 7.94
C PHE A 78 6.88 -5.32 9.35
N ILE A 79 7.21 -4.39 10.26
CA ILE A 79 6.68 -4.40 11.64
C ILE A 79 5.15 -4.30 11.63
N LEU A 80 4.58 -3.38 10.84
CA LEU A 80 3.14 -3.21 10.73
C LEU A 80 2.45 -4.44 10.11
N SER A 81 3.11 -5.13 9.19
CA SER A 81 2.60 -6.36 8.59
C SER A 81 2.57 -7.52 9.60
N LEU A 82 3.61 -7.67 10.41
CA LEU A 82 3.62 -8.65 11.51
C LEU A 82 2.51 -8.35 12.54
N TYR A 83 2.39 -7.09 12.95
CA TYR A 83 1.30 -6.66 13.83
C TYR A 83 -0.08 -6.97 13.23
N GLY A 84 -0.29 -6.57 11.98
CA GLY A 84 -1.56 -6.78 11.27
C GLY A 84 -1.90 -8.26 11.11
N TRP A 85 -0.90 -9.11 10.80
CA TRP A 85 -1.08 -10.55 10.69
C TRP A 85 -1.64 -11.14 11.98
N VAL A 86 -1.00 -10.84 13.11
CA VAL A 86 -1.46 -11.28 14.43
C VAL A 86 -2.84 -10.69 14.76
N TYR A 87 -3.03 -9.39 14.49
CA TYR A 87 -4.28 -8.68 14.78
C TYR A 87 -5.48 -9.24 13.98
N TRP A 88 -5.29 -9.57 12.69
CA TRP A 88 -6.36 -10.13 11.86
C TRP A 88 -6.75 -11.54 12.28
N LEU A 89 -5.84 -12.31 12.89
CA LEU A 89 -6.11 -13.65 13.39
C LEU A 89 -6.77 -13.66 14.79
N ARG A 90 -6.70 -12.54 15.52
CA ARG A 90 -7.32 -12.44 16.86
C ARG A 90 -8.79 -12.05 16.74
N ASN A 91 -9.64 -12.60 17.65
CA ASN A 91 -11.06 -12.26 17.77
C ASN A 91 -11.82 -12.35 16.42
N ARG A 92 -11.52 -13.38 15.63
CA ARG A 92 -12.12 -13.61 14.31
C ARG A 92 -13.51 -14.25 14.35
N GLY A 93 -13.93 -14.78 15.53
CA GLY A 93 -15.18 -15.55 15.68
C GLY A 93 -15.20 -16.75 14.73
N GLU A 94 -16.30 -16.94 14.02
CA GLU A 94 -16.45 -17.99 13.00
C GLU A 94 -15.82 -17.62 11.65
N LYS A 95 -15.36 -16.37 11.47
CA LYS A 95 -14.73 -15.90 10.23
C LYS A 95 -13.25 -16.27 10.17
N ASN A 96 -12.70 -16.33 8.96
CA ASN A 96 -11.27 -16.61 8.75
C ASN A 96 -10.36 -15.47 9.22
N VAL A 97 -10.88 -14.24 9.29
CA VAL A 97 -10.19 -13.04 9.75
C VAL A 97 -11.11 -12.16 10.60
N ARG A 98 -10.50 -11.29 11.40
CA ARG A 98 -11.20 -10.31 12.23
C ARG A 98 -12.18 -9.47 11.39
N PRO A 99 -13.40 -9.17 11.90
CA PRO A 99 -14.35 -8.29 11.23
C PRO A 99 -13.78 -6.90 10.96
N THR A 100 -14.15 -6.33 9.83
CA THR A 100 -13.81 -4.96 9.46
C THR A 100 -14.55 -3.97 10.36
N THR A 101 -13.86 -2.94 10.80
CA THR A 101 -14.40 -1.91 11.69
C THR A 101 -14.24 -0.53 11.08
N LYS A 102 -14.95 0.46 11.66
CA LYS A 102 -14.91 1.85 11.24
C LYS A 102 -13.98 2.68 12.14
N LEU A 103 -13.31 3.67 11.55
CA LEU A 103 -12.54 4.65 12.31
C LEU A 103 -13.48 5.61 13.03
N LYS A 104 -13.21 5.87 14.32
CA LYS A 104 -13.95 6.87 15.09
C LYS A 104 -13.61 8.29 14.64
N LEU A 105 -14.48 9.25 14.91
CA LEU A 105 -14.25 10.67 14.57
C LEU A 105 -12.92 11.19 15.15
N SER A 106 -12.59 10.81 16.39
CA SER A 106 -11.31 11.18 17.02
C SER A 106 -10.10 10.63 16.24
N GLY A 107 -10.22 9.42 15.66
CA GLY A 107 -9.19 8.85 14.80
C GLY A 107 -9.03 9.63 13.50
N TRP A 108 -10.14 10.08 12.88
CA TRP A 108 -10.09 10.94 11.70
C TRP A 108 -9.43 12.28 11.98
N ILE A 109 -9.79 12.94 13.10
CA ILE A 109 -9.17 14.20 13.54
C ILE A 109 -7.65 13.98 13.69
N PHE A 110 -7.24 12.89 14.35
CA PHE A 110 -5.84 12.56 14.52
C PHE A 110 -5.12 12.38 13.17
N VAL A 111 -5.70 11.61 12.24
CA VAL A 111 -5.12 11.37 10.90
C VAL A 111 -4.99 12.69 10.12
N ILE A 112 -6.04 13.52 10.09
CA ILE A 112 -6.07 14.77 9.33
C ILE A 112 -5.05 15.79 9.87
N ILE A 113 -4.82 15.82 11.18
CA ILE A 113 -3.87 16.77 11.79
C ILE A 113 -2.44 16.22 11.73
N MET A 114 -2.24 14.97 12.14
CA MET A 114 -0.89 14.43 12.30
C MET A 114 -0.20 14.08 10.99
N THR A 115 -0.96 13.63 9.99
CA THR A 115 -0.35 13.29 8.69
C THR A 115 0.33 14.49 8.03
N PRO A 116 -0.29 15.67 7.87
CA PRO A 116 0.39 16.85 7.34
C PRO A 116 1.57 17.32 8.19
N ILE A 117 1.44 17.30 9.51
CA ILE A 117 2.52 17.74 10.43
C ILE A 117 3.75 16.84 10.26
N LEU A 118 3.57 15.53 10.30
CA LEU A 118 4.66 14.57 10.13
C LEU A 118 5.24 14.63 8.71
N SER A 119 4.39 14.79 7.70
CA SER A 119 4.83 14.95 6.32
C SER A 119 5.67 16.21 6.12
N PHE A 120 5.27 17.32 6.73
CA PHE A 120 6.04 18.57 6.65
C PHE A 120 7.38 18.44 7.34
N ALA A 121 7.42 17.88 8.55
CA ALA A 121 8.66 17.66 9.29
C ALA A 121 9.63 16.74 8.53
N TRP A 122 9.11 15.65 7.95
CA TRP A 122 9.91 14.74 7.14
C TRP A 122 10.34 15.40 5.81
N GLY A 123 9.44 16.15 5.16
CA GLY A 123 9.74 16.89 3.92
C GLY A 123 10.80 17.97 4.13
N TYR A 124 10.75 18.68 5.25
CA TYR A 124 11.78 19.62 5.65
C TYR A 124 13.14 18.93 5.80
N PHE A 125 13.17 17.79 6.52
CA PHE A 125 14.40 17.00 6.65
C PHE A 125 14.93 16.54 5.28
N LEU A 126 14.09 16.01 4.41
CA LEU A 126 14.52 15.59 3.07
C LEU A 126 15.05 16.77 2.24
N ASN A 127 14.42 17.94 2.34
CA ASN A 127 14.83 19.14 1.60
C ASN A 127 16.20 19.67 2.04
N GLU A 128 16.50 19.63 3.35
CA GLU A 128 17.75 20.17 3.91
C GLU A 128 18.92 19.18 3.82
N PHE A 129 18.65 17.88 3.86
CA PHE A 129 19.70 16.87 4.02
C PHE A 129 19.80 15.86 2.88
N THR A 130 19.01 16.02 1.79
CA THR A 130 19.04 15.13 0.64
C THR A 130 18.82 15.88 -0.68
N ASP A 131 19.20 15.25 -1.79
CA ASP A 131 18.99 15.77 -3.16
C ASP A 131 17.61 15.38 -3.73
N ALA A 132 16.59 15.22 -2.88
CA ALA A 132 15.25 14.83 -3.31
C ALA A 132 14.63 15.90 -4.22
N SER A 133 14.14 15.51 -5.40
CA SER A 133 13.58 16.44 -6.40
C SER A 133 12.23 17.05 -5.97
N VAL A 134 11.45 16.36 -5.16
CA VAL A 134 10.09 16.77 -4.69
C VAL A 134 9.86 16.33 -3.23
N PRO A 135 10.70 16.81 -2.28
CA PRO A 135 10.80 16.25 -0.94
C PRO A 135 9.48 16.28 -0.15
N TYR A 136 8.69 17.35 -0.28
CA TYR A 136 7.43 17.48 0.44
C TYR A 136 6.34 16.55 -0.09
N LEU A 137 6.30 16.30 -1.40
CA LEU A 137 5.33 15.36 -1.97
C LEU A 137 5.73 13.91 -1.68
N ASP A 138 7.02 13.58 -1.81
CA ASP A 138 7.56 12.26 -1.46
C ASP A 138 7.26 11.92 0.01
N SER A 139 7.51 12.86 0.94
CA SER A 139 7.23 12.67 2.37
C SER A 139 5.74 12.61 2.69
N PHE A 140 4.88 13.34 1.97
CA PHE A 140 3.43 13.25 2.15
C PHE A 140 2.91 11.88 1.71
N ILE A 141 3.38 11.37 0.58
CA ILE A 141 3.06 10.02 0.10
C ILE A 141 3.53 8.97 1.11
N ALA A 142 4.79 9.04 1.57
CA ALA A 142 5.36 8.09 2.53
C ALA A 142 4.60 8.08 3.86
N THR A 143 4.37 9.25 4.45
CA THR A 143 3.65 9.36 5.72
C THR A 143 2.21 8.88 5.61
N THR A 144 1.51 9.24 4.53
CA THR A 144 0.14 8.77 4.27
C THR A 144 0.10 7.26 4.09
N SER A 145 1.10 6.67 3.43
CA SER A 145 1.24 5.21 3.27
C SER A 145 1.42 4.49 4.61
N ILE A 146 2.23 5.05 5.53
CA ILE A 146 2.39 4.49 6.88
C ILE A 146 1.04 4.52 7.63
N VAL A 147 0.33 5.64 7.59
CA VAL A 147 -0.99 5.75 8.23
C VAL A 147 -1.99 4.78 7.61
N ALA A 148 -2.02 4.68 6.27
CA ALA A 148 -2.86 3.72 5.56
C ALA A 148 -2.56 2.28 6.00
N GLN A 149 -1.28 1.92 6.14
CA GLN A 149 -0.85 0.60 6.59
C GLN A 149 -1.25 0.33 8.05
N VAL A 150 -1.16 1.32 8.95
CA VAL A 150 -1.65 1.21 10.33
C VAL A 150 -3.16 0.92 10.35
N LEU A 151 -3.94 1.64 9.54
CA LEU A 151 -5.39 1.43 9.43
C LEU A 151 -5.72 0.07 8.82
N LEU A 152 -5.00 -0.37 7.78
CA LEU A 152 -5.15 -1.70 7.18
C LEU A 152 -4.88 -2.79 8.22
N SER A 153 -3.74 -2.70 8.91
CA SER A 153 -3.33 -3.64 9.95
C SER A 153 -4.33 -3.71 11.10
N SER A 154 -4.97 -2.57 11.44
CA SER A 154 -6.02 -2.46 12.45
C SER A 154 -7.43 -2.78 11.95
N LYS A 155 -7.56 -3.31 10.73
CA LYS A 155 -8.85 -3.70 10.12
C LYS A 155 -9.86 -2.55 9.99
N LYS A 156 -9.37 -1.33 9.71
CA LYS A 156 -10.20 -0.15 9.46
C LYS A 156 -10.45 0.00 7.97
N PHE A 157 -11.72 0.03 7.52
CA PHE A 157 -12.00 0.08 6.07
C PHE A 157 -11.55 1.39 5.42
N GLU A 158 -11.41 2.44 6.20
CA GLU A 158 -10.94 3.75 5.76
C GLU A 158 -9.49 3.75 5.27
N ASN A 159 -8.71 2.72 5.55
CA ASN A 159 -7.37 2.55 4.97
C ASN A 159 -7.38 2.72 3.45
N TRP A 160 -8.44 2.23 2.79
CA TRP A 160 -8.57 2.28 1.34
C TRP A 160 -8.66 3.70 0.78
N TYR A 161 -9.26 4.65 1.53
CA TYR A 161 -9.30 6.05 1.10
C TYR A 161 -7.90 6.67 1.09
N LEU A 162 -7.07 6.32 2.07
CA LEU A 162 -5.68 6.78 2.12
C LEU A 162 -4.82 6.13 1.03
N TRP A 163 -5.00 4.83 0.79
CA TRP A 163 -4.32 4.15 -0.31
C TRP A 163 -4.71 4.73 -1.68
N ILE A 164 -5.98 5.05 -1.92
CA ILE A 164 -6.43 5.74 -3.13
C ILE A 164 -5.72 7.09 -3.30
N LEU A 165 -5.62 7.88 -2.22
CA LEU A 165 -4.91 9.16 -2.24
C LEU A 165 -3.43 8.97 -2.58
N VAL A 166 -2.76 8.02 -1.92
CA VAL A 166 -1.36 7.65 -2.20
C VAL A 166 -1.19 7.26 -3.66
N ASP A 167 -2.03 6.39 -4.18
CA ASP A 167 -1.92 5.88 -5.54
C ASP A 167 -2.11 7.00 -6.59
N ILE A 168 -3.11 7.89 -6.40
CA ILE A 168 -3.34 9.04 -7.30
C ILE A 168 -2.10 9.94 -7.34
N LEU A 169 -1.55 10.29 -6.17
CA LEU A 169 -0.37 11.14 -6.08
C LEU A 169 0.86 10.47 -6.68
N SER A 170 1.03 9.16 -6.43
CA SER A 170 2.14 8.37 -6.95
C SER A 170 2.08 8.22 -8.46
N VAL A 171 0.91 8.01 -9.05
CA VAL A 171 0.73 8.00 -10.52
C VAL A 171 1.24 9.32 -11.11
N GLY A 172 0.82 10.47 -10.56
CA GLY A 172 1.25 11.79 -11.02
C GLY A 172 2.75 12.03 -10.83
N LEU A 173 3.26 11.72 -9.64
CA LEU A 173 4.67 11.91 -9.29
C LEU A 173 5.60 11.09 -10.18
N TYR A 174 5.33 9.80 -10.35
CA TYR A 174 6.19 8.94 -11.16
C TYR A 174 6.07 9.22 -12.66
N ALA A 175 4.90 9.66 -13.14
CA ALA A 175 4.76 10.16 -14.51
C ALA A 175 5.61 11.42 -14.72
N TYR A 176 5.59 12.36 -13.76
CA TYR A 176 6.43 13.58 -13.80
C TYR A 176 7.92 13.24 -13.80
N LYS A 177 8.35 12.25 -13.01
CA LYS A 177 9.75 11.77 -12.98
C LYS A 177 10.14 10.94 -14.22
N GLY A 178 9.25 10.71 -15.19
CA GLY A 178 9.49 9.89 -16.39
C GLY A 178 9.49 8.38 -16.11
N LEU A 179 9.10 7.96 -14.90
CA LEU A 179 9.08 6.57 -14.45
C LEU A 179 7.72 5.92 -14.76
N TYR A 180 7.39 5.83 -16.05
CA TYR A 180 6.06 5.41 -16.51
C TYR A 180 5.64 4.01 -16.08
N THR A 181 6.59 3.10 -15.92
CA THR A 181 6.34 1.73 -15.41
C THR A 181 5.81 1.74 -13.99
N ILE A 182 6.48 2.51 -13.12
CA ILE A 182 6.09 2.65 -11.72
C ILE A 182 4.74 3.36 -11.65
N SER A 183 4.55 4.43 -12.42
CA SER A 183 3.28 5.14 -12.53
C SER A 183 2.13 4.19 -12.93
N PHE A 184 2.36 3.33 -13.92
CA PHE A 184 1.37 2.33 -14.33
C PHE A 184 1.08 1.30 -13.22
N THR A 185 2.07 0.87 -12.47
CA THR A 185 1.88 -0.04 -11.33
C THR A 185 0.98 0.58 -10.26
N TYR A 186 1.19 1.86 -9.91
CA TYR A 186 0.31 2.58 -9.00
C TYR A 186 -1.09 2.78 -9.56
N PHE A 187 -1.23 2.95 -10.87
CA PHE A 187 -2.56 2.98 -11.51
C PHE A 187 -3.31 1.65 -11.35
N VAL A 188 -2.61 0.52 -11.45
CA VAL A 188 -3.21 -0.81 -11.18
C VAL A 188 -3.58 -0.95 -9.70
N PHE A 189 -2.72 -0.49 -8.77
CA PHE A 189 -3.05 -0.46 -7.34
C PHE A 189 -4.28 0.38 -7.06
N LEU A 190 -4.42 1.57 -7.66
CA LEU A 190 -5.60 2.43 -7.54
C LEU A 190 -6.89 1.68 -7.89
N ILE A 191 -6.90 0.91 -8.99
CA ILE A 191 -8.06 0.09 -9.36
C ILE A 191 -8.37 -0.95 -8.28
N ILE A 192 -7.35 -1.62 -7.74
CA ILE A 192 -7.53 -2.63 -6.67
C ILE A 192 -8.03 -1.96 -5.39
N CYS A 193 -7.52 -0.77 -5.03
CA CYS A 193 -7.95 -0.02 -3.86
C CYS A 193 -9.43 0.39 -3.94
N ILE A 194 -9.91 0.82 -5.11
CA ILE A 194 -11.33 1.12 -5.33
C ILE A 194 -12.20 -0.14 -5.11
N LEU A 195 -11.78 -1.29 -5.62
CA LEU A 195 -12.45 -2.57 -5.36
C LEU A 195 -12.41 -2.95 -3.87
N GLY A 196 -11.31 -2.63 -3.19
CA GLY A 196 -11.14 -2.81 -1.75
C GLY A 196 -12.16 -2.01 -0.93
N VAL A 197 -12.34 -0.71 -1.25
CA VAL A 197 -13.39 0.13 -0.62
C VAL A 197 -14.76 -0.53 -0.72
N ILE A 198 -15.16 -0.91 -1.96
CA ILE A 198 -16.49 -1.46 -2.21
C ILE A 198 -16.69 -2.74 -1.41
N LYS A 199 -15.69 -3.62 -1.40
CA LYS A 199 -15.81 -4.91 -0.72
C LYS A 199 -15.81 -4.78 0.81
N TRP A 200 -14.86 -4.04 1.38
CA TRP A 200 -14.74 -3.88 2.83
C TRP A 200 -15.93 -3.12 3.41
N ARG A 201 -16.45 -2.12 2.69
CA ARG A 201 -17.66 -1.42 3.09
C ARG A 201 -18.87 -2.37 3.14
N LYS A 202 -19.05 -3.20 2.11
CA LYS A 202 -20.13 -4.19 2.07
C LYS A 202 -20.03 -5.20 3.22
N GLU A 203 -18.84 -5.65 3.58
CA GLU A 203 -18.64 -6.56 4.72
C GLU A 203 -18.87 -5.86 6.06
N TYR A 204 -18.49 -4.61 6.20
CA TYR A 204 -18.78 -3.79 7.36
C TYR A 204 -20.31 -3.63 7.56
N ASP A 205 -21.02 -3.24 6.50
CA ASP A 205 -22.47 -3.04 6.54
C ASP A 205 -23.20 -4.34 6.94
N LYS A 206 -22.82 -5.50 6.40
CA LYS A 206 -23.36 -6.79 6.82
C LYS A 206 -23.14 -7.08 8.30
N GLY A 207 -21.98 -6.75 8.86
CA GLY A 207 -21.67 -6.94 10.28
C GLY A 207 -22.50 -6.07 11.21
N VAL A 208 -22.91 -4.87 10.75
CA VAL A 208 -23.77 -3.95 11.51
C VAL A 208 -25.22 -4.44 11.58
N TYR A 209 -25.73 -5.09 10.52
CA TYR A 209 -27.12 -5.55 10.45
C TYR A 209 -27.33 -6.98 10.94
N SER A 210 -26.25 -7.72 11.25
CA SER A 210 -26.33 -9.10 11.77
C SER A 210 -26.10 -9.21 13.28
N GLY A 211 -25.93 -8.11 14.00
CA GLY A 211 -25.81 -8.00 15.45
C GLY A 211 -26.97 -7.25 16.07
#